data_0f3a45637c31f1243ab5bd8e37016f6d
#
_entry.id   0f3a45637c31f1243ab5bd8e37016f6d
#
_cell.length_a   1.000
_cell.length_b   1.000
_cell.length_c   1.000
_cell.angle_alpha   90.00
_cell.angle_beta   90.00
_cell.angle_gamma   90.00
#
_symmetry.space_group_name_H-M   'P 1'
#
loop_
_entity.id
_entity.type
_entity.pdbx_description
1 polymer ?
#
loop_
_entity_poly.entity_id
_entity_poly.type
_entity_poly.pdbx_seq_one_letter_code
_entity_poly.pdbx_strand_id
1 'polypeptide(L)'
;MKNIDSNTFATFLKEIKTKIYSAKSKAILSANRLMIELYFEIGKEIVIKQEALDWGKSIVEKMSQDLKDEFGEKSGYSSSNLWRMRNFYLAYKDNSKLAQSVREISWGQNIIIFEKIKDDIEKEYYINNTIENGWNRNVLMHHIKTNLFERDKLENKSNNFELSLPSELSELAQDIVKSEYNLEFLEVAKDTYERQVENKLIENIKKFLLELGYGFSFVGNQYKINLGESEYFIDLLFFHRKLNALVAVELKVGKFKPEYAGKMNFYLNILNDKVKMPHENPSIGIILCTDKDGLEVEYALQNLEQPMGVSTYTIRETLPKEFENILPSKEELKEKIK
;
A
#
# COMPACT_ATOMS: atom_id res chain seq x y z
N MET A 1 -13.43 -54.20 -1.76
CA MET A 1 -12.90 -52.80 -1.54
C MET A 1 -14.10 -51.88 -1.51
N LYS A 2 -14.36 -51.18 -0.41
CA LYS A 2 -15.43 -50.15 -0.35
C LYS A 2 -15.08 -49.05 -1.33
N ASN A 3 -15.98 -48.78 -2.30
CA ASN A 3 -15.85 -47.61 -3.17
C ASN A 3 -15.78 -46.35 -2.30
N ILE A 4 -14.63 -45.74 -2.24
CA ILE A 4 -14.47 -44.42 -1.58
C ILE A 4 -15.13 -43.42 -2.53
N ASP A 5 -16.20 -42.78 -2.04
CA ASP A 5 -16.82 -41.68 -2.78
C ASP A 5 -15.78 -40.59 -3.06
N SER A 6 -15.58 -40.32 -4.36
CA SER A 6 -14.57 -39.39 -4.86
C SER A 6 -14.71 -37.98 -4.25
N ASN A 7 -15.93 -37.52 -3.96
CA ASN A 7 -16.23 -36.25 -3.36
C ASN A 7 -15.82 -36.19 -1.87
N THR A 8 -16.12 -37.24 -1.12
CA THR A 8 -15.75 -37.37 0.29
C THR A 8 -14.23 -37.41 0.46
N PHE A 9 -13.52 -38.13 -0.42
CA PHE A 9 -12.07 -38.19 -0.41
C PHE A 9 -11.43 -36.83 -0.78
N ALA A 10 -11.97 -36.12 -1.78
CA ALA A 10 -11.49 -34.79 -2.16
C ALA A 10 -11.63 -33.76 -1.02
N THR A 11 -12.76 -33.79 -0.31
CA THR A 11 -13.01 -32.92 0.85
C THR A 11 -12.04 -33.25 1.97
N PHE A 12 -11.87 -34.50 2.34
CA PHE A 12 -10.90 -34.94 3.34
C PHE A 12 -9.47 -34.51 2.98
N LEU A 13 -9.06 -34.69 1.72
CA LEU A 13 -7.73 -34.29 1.27
C LEU A 13 -7.52 -32.79 1.34
N LYS A 14 -8.55 -31.98 1.04
CA LYS A 14 -8.53 -30.52 1.18
C LYS A 14 -8.34 -30.12 2.64
N GLU A 15 -9.05 -30.74 3.57
CA GLU A 15 -8.88 -30.48 5.01
C GLU A 15 -7.46 -30.82 5.51
N ILE A 16 -6.92 -31.96 5.11
CA ILE A 16 -5.53 -32.34 5.46
C ILE A 16 -4.52 -31.34 4.89
N LYS A 17 -4.67 -30.93 3.62
CA LYS A 17 -3.81 -29.90 3.01
C LYS A 17 -3.88 -28.60 3.80
N THR A 18 -5.08 -28.14 4.18
CA THR A 18 -5.27 -26.94 4.99
C THR A 18 -4.56 -27.02 6.33
N LYS A 19 -4.67 -28.15 7.05
CA LYS A 19 -3.95 -28.39 8.32
C LYS A 19 -2.43 -28.35 8.12
N ILE A 20 -1.93 -28.97 7.04
CA ILE A 20 -0.48 -28.97 6.73
C ILE A 20 0.01 -27.53 6.43
N TYR A 21 -0.72 -26.77 5.62
CA TYR A 21 -0.36 -25.37 5.32
C TYR A 21 -0.40 -24.50 6.57
N SER A 22 -1.43 -24.64 7.41
CA SER A 22 -1.52 -23.91 8.68
C SER A 22 -0.35 -24.23 9.61
N ALA A 23 0.00 -25.51 9.76
CA ALA A 23 1.13 -25.93 10.58
C ALA A 23 2.48 -25.38 10.06
N LYS A 24 2.70 -25.44 8.73
CA LYS A 24 3.89 -24.87 8.08
C LYS A 24 3.99 -23.35 8.29
N SER A 25 2.88 -22.60 8.09
CA SER A 25 2.84 -21.17 8.35
C SER A 25 3.17 -20.82 9.80
N LYS A 26 2.58 -21.51 10.77
CA LYS A 26 2.88 -21.32 12.20
C LYS A 26 4.35 -21.59 12.52
N ALA A 27 4.92 -22.65 11.95
CA ALA A 27 6.35 -22.97 12.15
C ALA A 27 7.26 -21.87 11.60
N ILE A 28 6.97 -21.35 10.39
CA ILE A 28 7.74 -20.26 9.78
C ILE A 28 7.64 -18.97 10.64
N LEU A 29 6.45 -18.61 11.09
CA LEU A 29 6.24 -17.43 11.94
C LEU A 29 6.98 -17.57 13.28
N SER A 30 6.93 -18.77 13.91
CA SER A 30 7.66 -19.03 15.15
C SER A 30 9.17 -18.94 14.95
N ALA A 31 9.70 -19.51 13.87
CA ALA A 31 11.13 -19.43 13.55
C ALA A 31 11.56 -17.97 13.30
N ASN A 32 10.76 -17.18 12.56
CA ASN A 32 11.03 -15.77 12.36
C ASN A 32 11.08 -15.01 13.69
N ARG A 33 10.09 -15.21 14.56
CA ARG A 33 10.01 -14.55 15.87
C ARG A 33 11.26 -14.85 16.72
N LEU A 34 11.65 -16.12 16.83
CA LEU A 34 12.86 -16.54 17.55
C LEU A 34 14.13 -15.94 16.95
N MET A 35 14.21 -15.84 15.63
CA MET A 35 15.35 -15.22 14.96
C MET A 35 15.44 -13.72 15.26
N ILE A 36 14.32 -12.99 15.26
CA ILE A 36 14.31 -11.56 15.58
C ILE A 36 14.66 -11.33 17.06
N GLU A 37 14.17 -12.17 17.95
CA GLU A 37 14.56 -12.15 19.37
C GLU A 37 16.07 -12.38 19.55
N LEU A 38 16.63 -13.38 18.89
CA LEU A 38 18.07 -13.66 18.91
C LEU A 38 18.88 -12.44 18.40
N TYR A 39 18.43 -11.82 17.31
CA TYR A 39 19.11 -10.64 16.75
C TYR A 39 19.04 -9.43 17.68
N PHE A 40 17.93 -9.27 18.41
CA PHE A 40 17.80 -8.24 19.43
C PHE A 40 18.76 -8.48 20.60
N GLU A 41 18.87 -9.72 21.11
CA GLU A 41 19.78 -10.09 22.20
C GLU A 41 21.27 -9.97 21.77
N ILE A 42 21.63 -10.42 20.56
CA ILE A 42 22.98 -10.21 20.03
C ILE A 42 23.31 -8.71 19.98
N GLY A 43 22.38 -7.90 19.48
CA GLY A 43 22.53 -6.44 19.42
C GLY A 43 22.75 -5.83 20.80
N LYS A 44 21.99 -6.27 21.80
CA LYS A 44 22.11 -5.87 23.21
C LYS A 44 23.49 -6.23 23.78
N GLU A 45 23.93 -7.44 23.61
CA GLU A 45 25.24 -7.90 24.10
C GLU A 45 26.40 -7.09 23.46
N ILE A 46 26.30 -6.78 22.15
CA ILE A 46 27.30 -5.93 21.49
C ILE A 46 27.35 -4.55 22.15
N VAL A 47 26.20 -3.91 22.42
CA VAL A 47 26.14 -2.60 23.07
C VAL A 47 26.73 -2.65 24.47
N ILE A 48 26.30 -3.59 25.31
CA ILE A 48 26.78 -3.74 26.70
C ILE A 48 28.30 -3.95 26.73
N LYS A 49 28.84 -4.79 25.85
CA LYS A 49 30.29 -5.06 25.82
C LYS A 49 31.09 -3.88 25.29
N GLN A 50 30.56 -3.13 24.35
CA GLN A 50 31.21 -1.90 23.85
C GLN A 50 31.28 -0.83 24.96
N GLU A 51 30.21 -0.65 25.74
CA GLU A 51 30.14 0.32 26.83
C GLU A 51 31.04 -0.10 28.03
N ALA A 52 31.05 -1.40 28.37
CA ALA A 52 31.78 -1.89 29.55
C ALA A 52 33.29 -2.08 29.31
N LEU A 53 33.71 -2.38 28.08
CA LEU A 53 35.07 -2.81 27.78
C LEU A 53 35.79 -1.90 26.76
N ASP A 54 35.16 -0.78 26.38
CA ASP A 54 35.65 0.18 25.37
C ASP A 54 36.05 -0.52 24.03
N TRP A 55 35.25 -1.52 23.64
CA TRP A 55 35.53 -2.32 22.46
C TRP A 55 35.26 -1.55 21.16
N GLY A 56 36.28 -1.34 20.37
CA GLY A 56 36.20 -0.67 19.08
C GLY A 56 35.54 -1.51 17.99
N LYS A 57 35.49 -0.96 16.76
CA LYS A 57 34.88 -1.61 15.59
C LYS A 57 35.48 -2.96 15.22
N SER A 58 36.76 -3.16 15.44
CA SER A 58 37.52 -4.38 15.11
C SER A 58 37.00 -5.64 15.81
N ILE A 59 36.33 -5.48 16.97
CA ILE A 59 35.77 -6.62 17.70
C ILE A 59 34.57 -7.24 16.97
N VAL A 60 33.72 -6.42 16.32
CA VAL A 60 32.59 -6.90 15.53
C VAL A 60 33.07 -7.64 14.27
N GLU A 61 34.16 -7.21 13.68
CA GLU A 61 34.80 -7.90 12.54
C GLU A 61 35.35 -9.27 12.95
N LYS A 62 36.05 -9.33 14.10
CA LYS A 62 36.55 -10.60 14.65
C LYS A 62 35.40 -11.53 15.02
N MET A 63 34.38 -11.04 15.72
CA MET A 63 33.17 -11.78 16.05
C MET A 63 32.46 -12.33 14.79
N SER A 64 32.40 -11.54 13.72
CA SER A 64 31.86 -11.99 12.44
C SER A 64 32.65 -13.14 11.85
N GLN A 65 33.99 -13.12 11.92
CA GLN A 65 34.82 -14.19 11.42
C GLN A 65 34.59 -15.46 12.23
N ASP A 66 34.71 -15.38 13.56
CA ASP A 66 34.55 -16.53 14.45
C ASP A 66 33.17 -17.20 14.29
N LEU A 67 32.09 -16.39 14.16
CA LEU A 67 30.74 -16.91 13.95
C LEU A 67 30.54 -17.53 12.56
N LYS A 68 31.19 -17.02 11.53
CA LYS A 68 31.14 -17.64 10.20
C LYS A 68 31.91 -18.94 10.13
N ASP A 69 33.04 -19.01 10.81
CA ASP A 69 33.83 -20.22 10.90
C ASP A 69 33.09 -21.37 11.61
N GLU A 70 32.31 -21.04 12.65
CA GLU A 70 31.49 -22.00 13.40
C GLU A 70 30.15 -22.36 12.68
N PHE A 71 29.42 -21.37 12.18
CA PHE A 71 28.04 -21.53 11.67
C PHE A 71 27.92 -21.45 10.13
N GLY A 72 29.02 -21.20 9.44
CA GLY A 72 29.13 -21.12 7.98
C GLY A 72 28.91 -19.71 7.40
N GLU A 73 29.47 -19.49 6.22
CA GLU A 73 29.46 -18.18 5.51
C GLU A 73 28.06 -17.60 5.28
N LYS A 74 27.05 -18.45 5.13
CA LYS A 74 25.65 -18.03 4.90
C LYS A 74 24.81 -17.94 6.19
N SER A 75 25.43 -17.98 7.36
CA SER A 75 24.76 -18.01 8.66
C SER A 75 24.02 -16.72 9.05
N GLY A 76 24.23 -15.63 8.32
CA GLY A 76 23.61 -14.32 8.64
C GLY A 76 24.41 -13.47 9.63
N TYR A 77 25.63 -13.88 10.03
CA TYR A 77 26.49 -13.18 11.00
C TYR A 77 27.61 -12.37 10.37
N SER A 78 27.36 -11.79 9.18
CA SER A 78 28.31 -10.84 8.59
C SER A 78 28.48 -9.60 9.48
N SER A 79 29.66 -8.97 9.44
CA SER A 79 29.94 -7.73 10.19
C SER A 79 28.85 -6.66 9.97
N SER A 80 28.43 -6.45 8.72
CA SER A 80 27.33 -5.54 8.38
C SER A 80 26.02 -5.93 9.08
N ASN A 81 25.69 -7.23 9.18
CA ASN A 81 24.46 -7.67 9.83
C ASN A 81 24.55 -7.58 11.35
N LEU A 82 25.71 -7.85 11.94
CA LEU A 82 25.95 -7.63 13.38
C LEU A 82 25.80 -6.16 13.77
N TRP A 83 26.28 -5.24 12.94
CA TRP A 83 26.04 -3.80 13.12
C TRP A 83 24.57 -3.43 13.02
N ARG A 84 23.81 -4.08 12.11
CA ARG A 84 22.34 -3.90 12.03
C ARG A 84 21.64 -4.45 13.26
N MET A 85 22.05 -5.58 13.82
CA MET A 85 21.50 -6.11 15.08
C MET A 85 21.73 -5.15 16.23
N ARG A 86 22.93 -4.56 16.34
CA ARG A 86 23.24 -3.52 17.31
C ARG A 86 22.32 -2.29 17.16
N ASN A 87 22.18 -1.79 15.94
CA ASN A 87 21.33 -0.63 15.66
C ASN A 87 19.85 -0.95 15.88
N PHE A 88 19.42 -2.17 15.61
CA PHE A 88 18.08 -2.65 15.90
C PHE A 88 17.76 -2.63 17.39
N TYR A 89 18.67 -3.13 18.23
CA TYR A 89 18.54 -3.02 19.67
C TYR A 89 18.44 -1.55 20.13
N LEU A 90 19.35 -0.69 19.66
CA LEU A 90 19.34 0.74 20.01
C LEU A 90 18.06 1.46 19.57
N ALA A 91 17.46 1.06 18.46
CA ALA A 91 16.25 1.66 17.94
C ALA A 91 14.98 1.32 18.75
N TYR A 92 15.00 0.22 19.53
CA TYR A 92 13.79 -0.28 20.19
C TYR A 92 13.96 -0.58 21.69
N LYS A 93 15.17 -0.44 22.26
CA LYS A 93 15.45 -0.76 23.69
C LYS A 93 14.58 0.01 24.69
N ASP A 94 14.21 1.23 24.35
CA ASP A 94 13.46 2.14 25.23
C ASP A 94 11.93 2.08 24.98
N ASN A 95 11.48 1.31 23.98
CA ASN A 95 10.06 1.17 23.63
C ASN A 95 9.63 -0.30 23.58
N SER A 96 9.16 -0.81 24.74
CA SER A 96 8.79 -2.22 24.89
C SER A 96 7.65 -2.67 23.98
N LYS A 97 6.71 -1.77 23.64
CA LYS A 97 5.60 -2.06 22.72
C LYS A 97 6.12 -2.31 21.30
N LEU A 98 6.96 -1.42 20.78
CA LEU A 98 7.58 -1.60 19.46
C LEU A 98 8.50 -2.82 19.44
N ALA A 99 9.31 -3.03 20.50
CA ALA A 99 10.18 -4.20 20.64
C ALA A 99 9.41 -5.53 20.58
N GLN A 100 8.14 -5.54 20.92
CA GLN A 100 7.26 -6.70 20.77
C GLN A 100 6.73 -6.85 19.36
N SER A 101 6.23 -5.77 18.77
CA SER A 101 5.61 -5.77 17.42
C SER A 101 6.60 -6.10 16.30
N VAL A 102 7.86 -5.67 16.39
CA VAL A 102 8.91 -5.97 15.40
C VAL A 102 9.19 -7.46 15.21
N ARG A 103 8.80 -8.32 16.17
CA ARG A 103 8.96 -9.78 16.08
C ARG A 103 7.99 -10.42 15.09
N GLU A 104 6.90 -9.73 14.76
CA GLU A 104 5.86 -10.23 13.85
C GLU A 104 6.21 -10.03 12.37
N ILE A 105 7.21 -9.20 12.06
CA ILE A 105 7.65 -8.91 10.70
C ILE A 105 9.05 -9.48 10.43
N SER A 106 9.41 -9.64 9.14
CA SER A 106 10.69 -10.24 8.76
C SER A 106 11.88 -9.33 9.06
N TRP A 107 13.09 -9.93 9.17
CA TRP A 107 14.33 -9.16 9.36
C TRP A 107 14.55 -8.09 8.29
N GLY A 108 14.25 -8.44 7.01
CA GLY A 108 14.39 -7.49 5.91
C GLY A 108 13.45 -6.29 5.98
N GLN A 109 12.26 -6.45 6.56
CA GLN A 109 11.30 -5.36 6.81
C GLN A 109 11.76 -4.52 8.01
N ASN A 110 12.21 -5.17 9.09
CA ASN A 110 12.78 -4.49 10.25
C ASN A 110 13.93 -3.56 9.86
N ILE A 111 14.90 -4.04 9.05
CA ILE A 111 16.02 -3.24 8.56
C ILE A 111 15.53 -1.95 7.88
N ILE A 112 14.54 -2.06 7.00
CA ILE A 112 14.01 -0.89 6.28
C ILE A 112 13.42 0.12 7.26
N ILE A 113 12.63 -0.32 8.22
CA ILE A 113 11.94 0.56 9.16
C ILE A 113 12.95 1.31 10.03
N PHE A 114 13.84 0.61 10.73
CA PHE A 114 14.74 1.28 11.67
C PHE A 114 15.88 2.07 10.99
N GLU A 115 16.27 1.72 9.75
CA GLU A 115 17.25 2.49 8.99
C GLU A 115 16.66 3.78 8.39
N LYS A 116 15.37 3.81 8.04
CA LYS A 116 14.75 4.91 7.32
C LYS A 116 13.87 5.81 8.16
N ILE A 117 13.27 5.29 9.21
CA ILE A 117 12.30 5.99 10.03
C ILE A 117 12.89 6.23 11.41
N LYS A 118 12.80 7.49 11.89
CA LYS A 118 13.33 7.88 13.20
C LYS A 118 12.23 7.99 14.25
N ASP A 119 11.07 8.51 13.86
CA ASP A 119 9.93 8.70 14.75
C ASP A 119 9.26 7.38 15.12
N ASP A 120 8.97 7.18 16.40
CA ASP A 120 8.43 5.92 16.91
C ASP A 120 6.96 5.72 16.55
N ILE A 121 6.18 6.80 16.39
CA ILE A 121 4.77 6.73 15.97
C ILE A 121 4.73 6.29 14.50
N GLU A 122 5.60 6.85 13.68
CA GLU A 122 5.73 6.46 12.28
C GLU A 122 6.21 5.01 12.13
N LYS A 123 7.19 4.56 12.96
CA LYS A 123 7.60 3.14 12.99
C LYS A 123 6.43 2.23 13.35
N GLU A 124 5.67 2.56 14.39
CA GLU A 124 4.48 1.79 14.81
C GLU A 124 3.47 1.69 13.68
N TYR A 125 3.18 2.77 13.00
CA TYR A 125 2.28 2.80 11.85
C TYR A 125 2.71 1.82 10.75
N TYR A 126 3.97 1.88 10.29
CA TYR A 126 4.46 0.97 9.24
C TYR A 126 4.58 -0.48 9.70
N ILE A 127 4.91 -0.76 10.96
CA ILE A 127 4.92 -2.12 11.52
C ILE A 127 3.51 -2.70 11.50
N ASN A 128 2.52 -1.99 12.04
CA ASN A 128 1.13 -2.44 12.12
C ASN A 128 0.55 -2.68 10.72
N ASN A 129 0.71 -1.74 9.80
CA ASN A 129 0.26 -1.90 8.42
C ASN A 129 0.97 -3.08 7.70
N THR A 130 2.25 -3.32 8.01
CA THR A 130 2.98 -4.47 7.46
C THR A 130 2.39 -5.80 7.94
N ILE A 131 2.01 -5.88 9.22
CA ILE A 131 1.38 -7.07 9.82
C ILE A 131 -0.02 -7.29 9.25
N GLU A 132 -0.87 -6.26 9.28
CA GLU A 132 -2.27 -6.34 8.90
C GLU A 132 -2.47 -6.62 7.40
N ASN A 133 -1.70 -5.94 6.58
CA ASN A 133 -1.83 -6.02 5.12
C ASN A 133 -0.87 -7.02 4.47
N GLY A 134 0.01 -7.67 5.25
CA GLY A 134 0.98 -8.65 4.76
C GLY A 134 1.96 -8.04 3.74
N TRP A 135 2.37 -6.78 3.92
CA TRP A 135 3.29 -6.13 2.99
C TRP A 135 4.62 -6.88 2.91
N ASN A 136 5.06 -7.18 1.71
CA ASN A 136 6.42 -7.64 1.50
C ASN A 136 7.41 -6.46 1.55
N ARG A 137 8.71 -6.76 1.52
CA ARG A 137 9.78 -5.77 1.61
C ARG A 137 9.66 -4.63 0.57
N ASN A 138 9.27 -4.96 -0.67
CA ASN A 138 9.19 -3.98 -1.75
C ASN A 138 7.97 -3.07 -1.60
N VAL A 139 6.83 -3.62 -1.16
CA VAL A 139 5.60 -2.86 -0.86
C VAL A 139 5.84 -1.89 0.28
N LEU A 140 6.42 -2.36 1.40
CA LEU A 140 6.78 -1.51 2.53
C LEU A 140 7.73 -0.37 2.11
N MET A 141 8.76 -0.68 1.32
CA MET A 141 9.69 0.33 0.80
C MET A 141 8.99 1.36 -0.09
N HIS A 142 8.04 0.94 -0.92
CA HIS A 142 7.24 1.85 -1.74
C HIS A 142 6.45 2.81 -0.86
N HIS A 143 5.70 2.31 0.14
CA HIS A 143 4.89 3.13 1.03
C HIS A 143 5.72 4.12 1.87
N ILE A 144 6.90 3.71 2.36
CA ILE A 144 7.81 4.62 3.05
C ILE A 144 8.32 5.72 2.09
N LYS A 145 8.72 5.37 0.87
CA LYS A 145 9.21 6.35 -0.12
C LYS A 145 8.14 7.34 -0.56
N THR A 146 6.88 6.92 -0.61
CA THR A 146 5.74 7.75 -0.98
C THR A 146 5.09 8.44 0.22
N ASN A 147 5.75 8.36 1.40
CA ASN A 147 5.33 9.01 2.65
C ASN A 147 3.86 8.75 3.03
N LEU A 148 3.46 7.47 2.98
CA LEU A 148 2.08 7.06 3.26
C LEU A 148 1.60 7.53 4.64
N PHE A 149 2.47 7.49 5.66
CA PHE A 149 2.15 7.92 7.02
C PHE A 149 1.62 9.37 7.11
N GLU A 150 2.30 10.34 6.47
CA GLU A 150 1.83 11.72 6.48
C GLU A 150 0.56 11.92 5.65
N ARG A 151 0.44 11.18 4.54
CA ARG A 151 -0.76 11.25 3.70
C ARG A 151 -2.01 10.71 4.40
N ASP A 152 -1.87 9.64 5.19
CA ASP A 152 -2.97 9.08 5.97
C ASP A 152 -3.35 9.96 7.18
N LYS A 153 -2.43 10.81 7.67
CA LYS A 153 -2.74 11.81 8.70
C LYS A 153 -3.60 12.97 8.20
N LEU A 154 -3.65 13.22 6.90
CA LEU A 154 -4.48 14.27 6.36
C LEU A 154 -5.96 13.91 6.56
N GLU A 155 -6.56 14.43 7.63
CA GLU A 155 -7.89 14.08 8.15
C GLU A 155 -9.07 14.44 7.23
N ASN A 156 -8.85 15.05 6.08
CA ASN A 156 -9.92 15.47 5.17
C ASN A 156 -10.25 14.42 4.10
N LYS A 157 -10.75 13.26 4.53
CA LYS A 157 -11.45 12.32 3.63
C LYS A 157 -12.78 12.93 3.24
N SER A 158 -12.87 13.47 2.04
CA SER A 158 -14.15 13.98 1.51
C SER A 158 -14.93 12.81 0.92
N ASN A 159 -15.89 12.27 1.67
CA ASN A 159 -16.74 11.16 1.25
C ASN A 159 -18.11 11.23 1.94
N ASN A 160 -19.08 10.44 1.43
CA ASN A 160 -20.41 10.30 2.02
C ASN A 160 -20.68 8.89 2.59
N PHE A 161 -19.65 8.13 2.92
CA PHE A 161 -19.78 6.72 3.33
C PHE A 161 -20.65 6.53 4.56
N GLU A 162 -20.58 7.42 5.57
CA GLU A 162 -21.41 7.35 6.76
C GLU A 162 -22.91 7.50 6.46
N LEU A 163 -23.26 8.23 5.39
CA LEU A 163 -24.64 8.46 5.00
C LEU A 163 -25.20 7.38 4.06
N SER A 164 -24.32 6.71 3.30
CA SER A 164 -24.69 5.83 2.19
C SER A 164 -24.39 4.35 2.41
N LEU A 165 -23.66 3.98 3.47
CA LEU A 165 -23.29 2.61 3.80
C LEU A 165 -23.70 2.24 5.23
N PRO A 166 -23.93 0.93 5.52
CA PRO A 166 -24.01 0.44 6.89
C PRO A 166 -22.72 0.75 7.66
N SER A 167 -22.80 0.95 9.00
CA SER A 167 -21.71 1.42 9.85
C SER A 167 -20.39 0.64 9.65
N GLU A 168 -20.44 -0.70 9.73
CA GLU A 168 -19.24 -1.54 9.57
C GLU A 168 -18.58 -1.40 8.19
N LEU A 169 -19.41 -1.25 7.15
CA LEU A 169 -18.92 -1.10 5.77
C LEU A 169 -18.41 0.32 5.53
N SER A 170 -19.01 1.32 6.16
CA SER A 170 -18.58 2.72 6.12
C SER A 170 -17.22 2.90 6.74
N GLU A 171 -16.98 2.39 7.95
CA GLU A 171 -15.68 2.41 8.61
C GLU A 171 -14.60 1.77 7.72
N LEU A 172 -14.91 0.57 7.18
CA LEU A 172 -14.00 -0.14 6.30
C LEU A 172 -13.71 0.63 5.00
N ALA A 173 -14.71 1.28 4.41
CA ALA A 173 -14.54 2.10 3.20
C ALA A 173 -13.70 3.35 3.47
N GLN A 174 -13.88 3.99 4.63
CA GLN A 174 -13.05 5.12 5.07
C GLN A 174 -11.58 4.73 5.24
N ASP A 175 -11.30 3.54 5.79
CA ASP A 175 -9.95 3.04 5.96
C ASP A 175 -9.25 2.72 4.63
N ILE A 176 -10.00 2.31 3.63
CA ILE A 176 -9.47 1.87 2.34
C ILE A 176 -9.27 3.04 1.36
N VAL A 177 -10.18 4.02 1.36
CA VAL A 177 -10.12 5.17 0.45
C VAL A 177 -9.24 6.26 1.05
N LYS A 178 -8.06 6.46 0.47
CA LYS A 178 -7.10 7.48 0.92
C LYS A 178 -7.56 8.89 0.54
N SER A 179 -7.17 9.88 1.35
CA SER A 179 -7.38 11.30 1.04
C SER A 179 -6.53 11.79 -0.14
N GLU A 180 -5.34 11.20 -0.31
CA GLU A 180 -4.38 11.53 -1.37
C GLU A 180 -3.65 10.30 -1.87
N TYR A 181 -3.41 10.22 -3.19
CA TYR A 181 -2.65 9.17 -3.87
C TYR A 181 -1.38 9.74 -4.49
N ASN A 182 -0.26 9.01 -4.40
CA ASN A 182 0.98 9.40 -5.05
C ASN A 182 1.10 8.73 -6.42
N LEU A 183 0.94 9.51 -7.48
CA LEU A 183 1.06 9.07 -8.88
C LEU A 183 2.35 9.58 -9.56
N GLU A 184 3.35 10.07 -8.81
CA GLU A 184 4.64 10.54 -9.37
C GLU A 184 5.37 9.48 -10.21
N PHE A 185 5.09 8.20 -9.94
CA PHE A 185 5.65 7.08 -10.71
C PHE A 185 5.19 7.03 -12.18
N LEU A 186 4.18 7.83 -12.56
CA LEU A 186 3.70 7.93 -13.94
C LEU A 186 4.64 8.77 -14.81
N GLU A 187 5.48 9.60 -14.18
CA GLU A 187 6.46 10.46 -14.88
C GLU A 187 5.80 11.39 -15.91
N VAL A 188 4.61 11.91 -15.60
CA VAL A 188 3.87 12.87 -16.41
C VAL A 188 3.91 14.26 -15.77
N ALA A 189 3.83 15.29 -16.58
CA ALA A 189 3.78 16.67 -16.12
C ALA A 189 2.38 17.05 -15.60
N LYS A 190 2.29 18.08 -14.75
CA LYS A 190 1.05 18.54 -14.09
C LYS A 190 -0.05 19.02 -15.05
N ASP A 191 0.32 19.47 -16.25
CA ASP A 191 -0.55 19.93 -17.32
C ASP A 191 -0.88 18.84 -18.38
N THR A 192 -0.62 17.59 -18.05
CA THR A 192 -0.87 16.43 -18.92
C THR A 192 -2.38 16.20 -19.09
N TYR A 193 -2.81 15.84 -20.30
CA TYR A 193 -4.22 15.51 -20.57
C TYR A 193 -4.67 14.23 -19.82
N GLU A 194 -5.93 14.22 -19.36
CA GLU A 194 -6.56 13.12 -18.61
C GLU A 194 -6.33 11.73 -19.24
N ARG A 195 -6.53 11.63 -20.57
CA ARG A 195 -6.30 10.38 -21.31
C ARG A 195 -4.84 9.88 -21.27
N GLN A 196 -3.87 10.79 -21.18
CA GLN A 196 -2.46 10.39 -21.07
C GLN A 196 -2.14 9.89 -19.66
N VAL A 197 -2.73 10.50 -18.63
CA VAL A 197 -2.62 10.02 -17.24
C VAL A 197 -3.21 8.62 -17.14
N GLU A 198 -4.40 8.40 -17.70
CA GLU A 198 -5.05 7.09 -17.73
C GLU A 198 -4.18 6.02 -18.42
N ASN A 199 -3.69 6.31 -19.63
CA ASN A 199 -2.82 5.37 -20.37
C ASN A 199 -1.57 5.01 -19.56
N LYS A 200 -0.93 6.01 -18.93
CA LYS A 200 0.24 5.78 -18.06
C LYS A 200 -0.10 4.97 -16.82
N LEU A 201 -1.29 5.13 -16.24
CA LEU A 201 -1.77 4.29 -15.14
C LEU A 201 -1.90 2.84 -15.56
N ILE A 202 -2.45 2.57 -16.75
CA ILE A 202 -2.58 1.21 -17.27
C ILE A 202 -1.20 0.60 -17.54
N GLU A 203 -0.28 1.33 -18.16
CA GLU A 203 1.10 0.88 -18.34
C GLU A 203 1.80 0.55 -17.00
N ASN A 204 1.45 1.25 -15.93
CA ASN A 204 2.01 1.10 -14.59
C ASN A 204 1.02 0.50 -13.59
N ILE A 205 0.04 -0.29 -14.03
CA ILE A 205 -1.06 -0.81 -13.20
C ILE A 205 -0.57 -1.51 -11.91
N LYS A 206 0.57 -2.18 -11.95
CA LYS A 206 1.17 -2.82 -10.76
C LYS A 206 1.54 -1.79 -9.69
N LYS A 207 2.11 -0.64 -10.09
CA LYS A 207 2.46 0.43 -9.16
C LYS A 207 1.21 1.10 -8.62
N PHE A 208 0.20 1.28 -9.48
CA PHE A 208 -1.08 1.85 -9.06
C PHE A 208 -1.82 0.94 -8.08
N LEU A 209 -1.84 -0.37 -8.29
CA LEU A 209 -2.40 -1.33 -7.32
C LEU A 209 -1.67 -1.30 -5.96
N LEU A 210 -0.35 -1.08 -5.97
CA LEU A 210 0.40 -0.88 -4.72
C LEU A 210 0.01 0.43 -4.03
N GLU A 211 -0.22 1.48 -4.82
CA GLU A 211 -0.66 2.77 -4.29
C GLU A 211 -2.11 2.72 -3.78
N LEU A 212 -3.02 2.03 -4.46
CA LEU A 212 -4.38 1.81 -3.97
C LEU A 212 -4.39 1.03 -2.64
N GLY A 213 -3.50 0.06 -2.49
CA GLY A 213 -3.36 -0.73 -1.26
C GLY A 213 -3.87 -2.16 -1.36
N TYR A 214 -3.90 -2.82 -0.20
CA TYR A 214 -4.27 -4.24 -0.12
C TYR A 214 -5.76 -4.46 -0.36
N GLY A 215 -6.07 -5.46 -1.15
CA GLY A 215 -7.45 -5.91 -1.40
C GLY A 215 -8.00 -5.51 -2.76
N PHE A 216 -7.38 -4.56 -3.45
CA PHE A 216 -7.78 -4.17 -4.80
C PHE A 216 -7.37 -5.22 -5.84
N SER A 217 -8.30 -5.55 -6.72
CA SER A 217 -8.11 -6.41 -7.89
C SER A 217 -8.59 -5.65 -9.13
N PHE A 218 -7.74 -5.52 -10.14
CA PHE A 218 -8.09 -4.81 -11.37
C PHE A 218 -9.07 -5.64 -12.20
N VAL A 219 -10.21 -5.03 -12.58
CA VAL A 219 -11.24 -5.62 -13.44
C VAL A 219 -11.09 -5.16 -14.89
N GLY A 220 -10.87 -3.85 -15.10
CA GLY A 220 -10.69 -3.31 -16.45
C GLY A 220 -10.55 -1.79 -16.47
N ASN A 221 -10.12 -1.27 -17.62
CA ASN A 221 -10.13 0.15 -17.94
C ASN A 221 -11.11 0.44 -19.06
N GLN A 222 -11.59 1.67 -19.15
CA GLN A 222 -12.66 2.07 -20.07
C GLN A 222 -13.78 1.02 -20.08
N TYR A 223 -14.21 0.66 -18.84
CA TYR A 223 -15.16 -0.43 -18.66
C TYR A 223 -16.52 -0.02 -19.23
N LYS A 224 -16.89 -0.70 -20.31
CA LYS A 224 -18.12 -0.38 -21.06
C LYS A 224 -19.35 -0.90 -20.35
N ILE A 225 -20.34 -0.04 -20.18
CA ILE A 225 -21.67 -0.37 -19.67
C ILE A 225 -22.70 0.08 -20.71
N ASN A 226 -23.65 -0.82 -21.04
CA ASN A 226 -24.74 -0.50 -21.94
C ASN A 226 -26.03 -0.22 -21.14
N LEU A 227 -26.69 0.89 -21.43
CA LEU A 227 -27.99 1.24 -20.86
C LEU A 227 -28.93 1.67 -22.00
N GLY A 228 -29.85 0.80 -22.37
CA GLY A 228 -30.66 0.98 -23.60
C GLY A 228 -29.76 1.01 -24.83
N GLU A 229 -29.86 2.07 -25.63
CA GLU A 229 -29.04 2.28 -26.82
C GLU A 229 -27.75 3.07 -26.53
N SER A 230 -27.57 3.54 -25.29
CA SER A 230 -26.41 4.35 -24.90
C SER A 230 -25.29 3.52 -24.30
N GLU A 231 -24.06 3.92 -24.60
CA GLU A 231 -22.83 3.32 -24.10
C GLU A 231 -22.14 4.29 -23.13
N TYR A 232 -21.71 3.77 -21.99
CA TYR A 232 -21.00 4.53 -20.97
C TYR A 232 -19.70 3.84 -20.63
N PHE A 233 -18.69 4.60 -20.24
CA PHE A 233 -17.37 4.10 -19.94
C PHE A 233 -16.88 4.60 -18.59
N ILE A 234 -16.47 3.67 -17.74
CA ILE A 234 -15.80 3.95 -16.46
C ILE A 234 -14.31 3.89 -16.71
N ASP A 235 -13.55 4.91 -16.30
CA ASP A 235 -12.10 4.99 -16.57
C ASP A 235 -11.39 3.74 -16.05
N LEU A 236 -11.56 3.40 -14.76
CA LEU A 236 -10.97 2.20 -14.16
C LEU A 236 -11.99 1.52 -13.25
N LEU A 237 -12.12 0.20 -13.40
CA LEU A 237 -12.95 -0.62 -12.52
C LEU A 237 -12.09 -1.63 -11.77
N PHE A 238 -12.30 -1.70 -10.45
CA PHE A 238 -11.66 -2.63 -9.54
C PHE A 238 -12.72 -3.43 -8.77
N PHE A 239 -12.28 -4.52 -8.16
CA PHE A 239 -13.02 -5.24 -7.13
C PHE A 239 -12.19 -5.20 -5.84
N HIS A 240 -12.81 -4.87 -4.70
CA HIS A 240 -12.11 -4.85 -3.43
C HIS A 240 -12.54 -6.00 -2.52
N ARG A 241 -11.61 -6.89 -2.17
CA ARG A 241 -11.87 -8.15 -1.48
C ARG A 241 -12.46 -8.00 -0.08
N LYS A 242 -11.98 -7.06 0.74
CA LYS A 242 -12.51 -6.84 2.09
C LYS A 242 -13.90 -6.19 2.05
N LEU A 243 -14.08 -5.23 1.16
CA LEU A 243 -15.39 -4.59 0.94
C LEU A 243 -16.39 -5.52 0.27
N ASN A 244 -15.92 -6.56 -0.40
CA ASN A 244 -16.72 -7.44 -1.28
C ASN A 244 -17.59 -6.58 -2.23
N ALA A 245 -16.98 -5.61 -2.90
CA ALA A 245 -17.67 -4.61 -3.73
C ALA A 245 -16.85 -4.21 -4.94
N LEU A 246 -17.53 -3.80 -6.00
CA LEU A 246 -16.92 -3.12 -7.13
C LEU A 246 -16.50 -1.70 -6.72
N VAL A 247 -15.36 -1.24 -7.22
CA VAL A 247 -14.85 0.11 -6.99
C VAL A 247 -14.59 0.77 -8.33
N ALA A 248 -15.41 1.78 -8.66
CA ALA A 248 -15.25 2.60 -9.85
C ALA A 248 -14.30 3.77 -9.53
N VAL A 249 -13.29 3.98 -10.35
CA VAL A 249 -12.35 5.09 -10.22
C VAL A 249 -12.47 5.97 -11.46
N GLU A 250 -12.73 7.24 -11.28
CA GLU A 250 -12.79 8.27 -12.31
C GLU A 250 -11.62 9.23 -12.13
N LEU A 251 -10.85 9.44 -13.20
CA LEU A 251 -9.70 10.34 -13.20
C LEU A 251 -10.08 11.70 -13.74
N LYS A 252 -9.64 12.76 -13.06
CA LYS A 252 -9.82 14.13 -13.51
C LYS A 252 -8.53 14.92 -13.35
N VAL A 253 -8.13 15.59 -14.41
CA VAL A 253 -7.01 16.53 -14.37
C VAL A 253 -7.57 17.92 -14.01
N GLY A 254 -7.06 18.51 -12.94
CA GLY A 254 -7.52 19.79 -12.42
C GLY A 254 -8.31 19.67 -11.12
N LYS A 255 -8.95 20.78 -10.72
CA LYS A 255 -9.73 20.86 -9.50
C LYS A 255 -11.04 20.06 -9.63
N PHE A 256 -11.48 19.47 -8.52
CA PHE A 256 -12.79 18.83 -8.40
C PHE A 256 -13.92 19.77 -8.85
N LYS A 257 -14.95 19.21 -9.49
CA LYS A 257 -16.17 19.90 -9.86
C LYS A 257 -17.40 19.06 -9.48
N PRO A 258 -18.50 19.70 -9.02
CA PRO A 258 -19.71 18.99 -8.54
C PRO A 258 -20.32 18.03 -9.58
N GLU A 259 -20.20 18.34 -10.88
CA GLU A 259 -20.72 17.48 -11.95
C GLU A 259 -20.07 16.09 -11.99
N TYR A 260 -18.85 15.93 -11.45
CA TYR A 260 -18.16 14.64 -11.40
C TYR A 260 -18.85 13.69 -10.41
N ALA A 261 -19.35 14.21 -9.29
CA ALA A 261 -20.11 13.44 -8.32
C ALA A 261 -21.43 12.93 -8.91
N GLY A 262 -22.14 13.78 -9.69
CA GLY A 262 -23.35 13.37 -10.41
C GLY A 262 -23.09 12.26 -11.44
N LYS A 263 -21.99 12.36 -12.21
CA LYS A 263 -21.55 11.33 -13.16
C LYS A 263 -21.23 10.03 -12.45
N MET A 264 -20.46 10.08 -11.35
CA MET A 264 -20.11 8.91 -10.56
C MET A 264 -21.35 8.24 -9.95
N ASN A 265 -22.25 9.01 -9.37
CA ASN A 265 -23.51 8.50 -8.82
C ASN A 265 -24.32 7.71 -9.87
N PHE A 266 -24.41 8.23 -11.08
CA PHE A 266 -25.05 7.55 -12.20
C PHE A 266 -24.35 6.23 -12.55
N TYR A 267 -23.03 6.21 -12.60
CA TYR A 267 -22.25 4.98 -12.89
C TYR A 267 -22.46 3.92 -11.81
N LEU A 268 -22.45 4.32 -10.54
CA LEU A 268 -22.67 3.39 -9.42
C LEU A 268 -24.06 2.79 -9.43
N ASN A 269 -25.10 3.56 -9.81
CA ASN A 269 -26.45 3.05 -9.99
C ASN A 269 -26.48 1.95 -11.06
N ILE A 270 -25.84 2.16 -12.21
CA ILE A 270 -25.80 1.14 -13.27
C ILE A 270 -24.98 -0.07 -12.86
N LEU A 271 -23.83 0.13 -12.21
CA LEU A 271 -23.01 -0.99 -11.70
C LEU A 271 -23.81 -1.85 -10.73
N ASN A 272 -24.55 -1.25 -9.82
CA ASN A 272 -25.38 -1.94 -8.83
C ASN A 272 -26.55 -2.71 -9.47
N ASP A 273 -27.13 -2.19 -10.55
CA ASP A 273 -28.26 -2.83 -11.24
C ASP A 273 -27.83 -3.90 -12.27
N LYS A 274 -26.74 -3.67 -13.02
CA LYS A 274 -26.39 -4.48 -14.20
C LYS A 274 -25.16 -5.36 -14.04
N VAL A 275 -24.23 -5.01 -13.16
CA VAL A 275 -22.89 -5.64 -13.11
C VAL A 275 -22.65 -6.34 -11.78
N LYS A 276 -23.03 -5.73 -10.68
CA LYS A 276 -22.86 -6.25 -9.33
C LYS A 276 -23.54 -7.63 -9.15
N MET A 277 -22.85 -8.58 -8.55
CA MET A 277 -23.43 -9.87 -8.20
C MET A 277 -24.34 -9.76 -6.96
N PRO A 278 -25.36 -10.64 -6.81
CA PRO A 278 -26.30 -10.56 -5.68
C PRO A 278 -25.67 -10.62 -4.28
N HIS A 279 -24.50 -11.26 -4.14
CA HIS A 279 -23.78 -11.41 -2.89
C HIS A 279 -22.76 -10.32 -2.62
N GLU A 280 -22.58 -9.38 -3.55
CA GLU A 280 -21.66 -8.26 -3.40
C GLU A 280 -22.34 -7.06 -2.73
N ASN A 281 -21.59 -6.28 -2.00
CA ASN A 281 -22.02 -5.04 -1.38
C ASN A 281 -22.21 -3.92 -2.43
N PRO A 282 -22.84 -2.81 -2.09
CA PRO A 282 -22.98 -1.68 -3.01
C PRO A 282 -21.63 -1.23 -3.56
N SER A 283 -21.59 -0.94 -4.85
CA SER A 283 -20.38 -0.44 -5.53
C SER A 283 -19.97 0.92 -4.98
N ILE A 284 -18.67 1.17 -4.89
CA ILE A 284 -18.10 2.40 -4.33
C ILE A 284 -17.42 3.21 -5.43
N GLY A 285 -17.57 4.54 -5.40
CA GLY A 285 -16.92 5.46 -6.32
C GLY A 285 -15.71 6.16 -5.69
N ILE A 286 -14.64 6.34 -6.47
CA ILE A 286 -13.50 7.17 -6.11
C ILE A 286 -13.28 8.16 -7.27
N ILE A 287 -13.37 9.46 -6.98
CA ILE A 287 -13.03 10.51 -7.93
C ILE A 287 -11.62 11.01 -7.58
N LEU A 288 -10.67 10.81 -8.50
CA LEU A 288 -9.30 11.28 -8.36
C LEU A 288 -9.11 12.59 -9.12
N CYS A 289 -8.72 13.66 -8.44
CA CYS A 289 -8.43 14.96 -9.01
C CYS A 289 -7.09 15.52 -8.51
N THR A 290 -6.53 16.53 -9.16
CA THR A 290 -5.26 17.11 -8.71
C THR A 290 -5.43 18.12 -7.58
N ASP A 291 -6.66 18.65 -7.38
CA ASP A 291 -6.99 19.60 -6.32
C ASP A 291 -8.48 19.51 -5.96
N LYS A 292 -8.84 19.84 -4.73
CA LYS A 292 -10.22 19.87 -4.24
C LYS A 292 -10.41 20.92 -3.15
N ASP A 293 -11.60 21.48 -3.10
CA ASP A 293 -12.08 22.24 -1.95
C ASP A 293 -13.00 21.35 -1.11
N GLY A 294 -12.67 21.17 0.16
CA GLY A 294 -13.39 20.25 1.06
C GLY A 294 -14.87 20.61 1.21
N LEU A 295 -15.20 21.91 1.29
CA LEU A 295 -16.58 22.37 1.42
C LEU A 295 -17.37 22.13 0.13
N GLU A 296 -16.76 22.39 -1.04
CA GLU A 296 -17.37 22.13 -2.35
C GLU A 296 -17.67 20.63 -2.53
N VAL A 297 -16.75 19.75 -2.09
CA VAL A 297 -16.95 18.30 -2.10
C VAL A 297 -18.08 17.89 -1.16
N GLU A 298 -18.09 18.39 0.08
CA GLU A 298 -19.13 18.08 1.05
C GLU A 298 -20.53 18.40 0.51
N TYR A 299 -20.74 19.62 -0.02
CA TYR A 299 -22.02 20.00 -0.63
C TYR A 299 -22.35 19.16 -1.88
N ALA A 300 -21.38 18.81 -2.70
CA ALA A 300 -21.60 18.00 -3.89
C ALA A 300 -22.00 16.55 -3.56
N LEU A 301 -21.55 16.00 -2.43
CA LEU A 301 -21.86 14.64 -2.00
C LEU A 301 -23.12 14.56 -1.09
N GLN A 302 -23.56 15.69 -0.57
CA GLN A 302 -24.61 15.81 0.42
C GLN A 302 -25.91 15.24 -0.08
N ASN A 303 -26.55 14.50 -0.27
CA ASN A 303 -27.80 13.94 -0.77
C ASN A 303 -27.62 12.96 -1.94
N LEU A 304 -26.40 12.48 -2.18
CA LEU A 304 -26.18 11.39 -3.11
C LEU A 304 -26.35 10.05 -2.37
N GLU A 305 -27.11 9.15 -2.99
CA GLU A 305 -27.43 7.84 -2.39
C GLU A 305 -26.27 6.86 -2.48
N GLN A 306 -25.46 6.98 -3.53
CA GLN A 306 -24.37 6.03 -3.78
C GLN A 306 -23.09 6.42 -3.03
N PRO A 307 -22.40 5.43 -2.44
CA PRO A 307 -21.17 5.67 -1.66
C PRO A 307 -20.02 6.10 -2.56
N MET A 308 -19.46 7.27 -2.30
CA MET A 308 -18.28 7.75 -3.04
C MET A 308 -17.39 8.65 -2.21
N GLY A 309 -16.12 8.73 -2.62
CA GLY A 309 -15.14 9.63 -2.07
C GLY A 309 -14.42 10.42 -3.16
N VAL A 310 -13.94 11.61 -2.78
CA VAL A 310 -13.11 12.47 -3.62
C VAL A 310 -11.72 12.54 -3.01
N SER A 311 -10.72 12.10 -3.74
CA SER A 311 -9.32 12.08 -3.32
C SER A 311 -8.48 12.94 -4.25
N THR A 312 -7.41 13.50 -3.72
CA THR A 312 -6.40 14.15 -4.56
C THR A 312 -5.32 13.16 -5.00
N TYR A 313 -4.59 13.51 -6.04
CA TYR A 313 -3.37 12.79 -6.40
C TYR A 313 -2.26 13.75 -6.78
N THR A 314 -1.02 13.35 -6.44
CA THR A 314 0.19 14.09 -6.81
C THR A 314 0.84 13.47 -8.04
N ILE A 315 1.27 14.34 -8.97
CA ILE A 315 2.13 14.01 -10.12
C ILE A 315 3.36 14.89 -10.07
N ARG A 316 4.43 14.55 -10.78
CA ARG A 316 5.65 15.37 -10.80
C ARG A 316 5.37 16.78 -11.33
N GLU A 317 5.90 17.78 -10.63
CA GLU A 317 5.79 19.18 -11.05
C GLU A 317 6.78 19.55 -12.16
N THR A 318 7.88 18.81 -12.27
CA THR A 318 8.98 19.07 -13.22
C THR A 318 9.38 17.82 -13.99
N LEU A 319 9.90 18.02 -15.19
CA LEU A 319 10.56 16.96 -15.97
C LEU A 319 11.71 16.34 -15.16
N PRO A 320 11.96 15.03 -15.26
CA PRO A 320 13.15 14.41 -14.70
C PRO A 320 14.40 15.17 -15.12
N LYS A 321 15.34 15.37 -14.20
CA LYS A 321 16.60 16.12 -14.45
C LYS A 321 17.37 15.67 -15.69
N GLU A 322 17.17 14.42 -16.09
CA GLU A 322 17.74 13.82 -17.31
C GLU A 322 17.19 14.48 -18.59
N PHE A 323 16.02 15.09 -18.55
CA PHE A 323 15.37 15.75 -19.70
C PHE A 323 15.38 17.29 -19.61
N GLU A 324 15.73 17.89 -18.47
CA GLU A 324 15.80 19.35 -18.32
C GLU A 324 16.78 20.02 -19.27
N ASN A 325 17.83 19.29 -19.71
CA ASN A 325 18.85 19.78 -20.64
C ASN A 325 18.64 19.34 -22.10
N ILE A 326 17.59 18.56 -22.40
CA ILE A 326 17.35 17.99 -23.74
C ILE A 326 16.16 18.69 -24.44
N LEU A 327 15.22 19.22 -23.65
CA LEU A 327 14.06 19.93 -24.18
C LEU A 327 14.27 21.45 -24.08
N PRO A 328 13.96 22.20 -25.15
CA PRO A 328 14.04 23.65 -25.12
C PRO A 328 13.07 24.23 -24.09
N SER A 329 13.51 25.24 -23.35
CA SER A 329 12.69 25.95 -22.37
C SER A 329 11.46 26.60 -23.00
N LYS A 330 10.47 26.93 -22.18
CA LYS A 330 9.23 27.61 -22.63
C LYS A 330 9.53 28.96 -23.32
N GLU A 331 10.61 29.61 -22.92
CA GLU A 331 11.15 30.85 -23.47
C GLU A 331 11.78 30.61 -24.84
N GLU A 332 12.60 29.58 -24.98
CA GLU A 332 13.24 29.21 -26.27
C GLU A 332 12.23 28.73 -27.32
N LEU A 333 11.15 28.06 -26.90
CA LEU A 333 10.05 27.69 -27.81
C LEU A 333 9.27 28.92 -28.30
N LYS A 334 9.05 29.93 -27.41
CA LYS A 334 8.37 31.18 -27.80
C LYS A 334 9.18 32.05 -28.79
N GLU A 335 10.52 31.99 -28.73
CA GLU A 335 11.39 32.69 -29.68
C GLU A 335 11.45 32.02 -31.04
N LYS A 336 11.25 30.71 -31.13
CA LYS A 336 11.25 29.96 -32.43
C LYS A 336 9.91 29.97 -33.16
N ILE A 337 8.82 30.46 -32.52
CA ILE A 337 7.47 30.54 -33.10
C ILE A 337 7.14 31.98 -33.54
N LYS A 338 8.05 32.93 -33.35
CA LYS A 338 8.03 34.26 -33.96
C LYS A 338 8.78 34.25 -35.26
#